data_9dd9ce1bd32f75b561629d2a46a86a3d
#
_entry.id   9dd9ce1bd32f75b561629d2a46a86a3d
#
_cell.length_a   1.000
_cell.length_b   1.000
_cell.length_c   1.000
_cell.angle_alpha   90.00
_cell.angle_beta   90.00
_cell.angle_gamma   90.00
#
_symmetry.space_group_name_H-M   'P 1'
#
loop_
_entity.id
_entity.type
_entity.pdbx_description
1 polymer ?
#
loop_
_entity_poly.entity_id
_entity_poly.type
_entity_poly.pdbx_seq_one_letter_code
_entity_poly.pdbx_strand_id
1 'polypeptide(L)'
;MRSARCWPVPPRATANGQFSRSWNEVGAIDPNRPPTIILYPSQTVQVNRRYQMKIDIVTLFPEICRAPLSESMMKRAQEKGIVEFHIHNLRGWTTDKHHVVDDAPFGGGQGMVMKPEPIFAAVEDLKQRRADSERQALKIVLMSPAGRRLDQELAAELSQESHLIVLCGHYEGVDHRVIEHLVDHEISIGDYVLTNGAIAAVVLVDAIVRLLPGALGHEQSASDDSFSGGLLEAPQYTRPAEFLGWKVPEVLLSGNHAEIARWRREQSLKRTKKNRPDLLR
;
A
#
# COMPACT_ATOMS: atom_id res chain seq x y z
N MET A 1 24.72 -9.01 -35.91
CA MET A 1 23.41 -8.73 -36.54
C MET A 1 22.43 -9.81 -36.11
N ARG A 2 21.56 -9.54 -35.12
CA ARG A 2 20.45 -10.43 -34.73
C ARG A 2 19.16 -9.62 -34.83
N SER A 3 18.27 -10.07 -35.71
CA SER A 3 17.01 -9.44 -36.08
C SER A 3 16.01 -9.47 -34.92
N ALA A 4 15.46 -8.31 -34.59
CA ALA A 4 14.31 -8.17 -33.72
C ALA A 4 13.08 -8.74 -34.42
N ARG A 5 12.39 -9.70 -33.76
CA ARG A 5 11.08 -10.21 -34.21
C ARG A 5 10.00 -9.33 -33.60
N CYS A 6 9.33 -8.56 -34.44
CA CYS A 6 8.09 -7.86 -34.11
C CYS A 6 6.95 -8.85 -33.92
N TRP A 7 6.16 -8.68 -32.88
CA TRP A 7 4.90 -9.37 -32.64
C TRP A 7 3.79 -8.73 -33.47
N PRO A 8 2.87 -9.50 -34.09
CA PRO A 8 1.73 -8.95 -34.81
C PRO A 8 0.68 -8.39 -33.85
N VAL A 9 0.24 -7.16 -34.13
CA VAL A 9 -0.87 -6.47 -33.45
C VAL A 9 -2.18 -7.06 -33.94
N PRO A 10 -3.15 -7.42 -33.06
CA PRO A 10 -4.46 -7.90 -33.50
C PRO A 10 -5.29 -6.76 -34.13
N PRO A 11 -6.23 -7.06 -35.09
CA PRO A 11 -6.99 -6.05 -35.78
C PRO A 11 -8.00 -5.35 -34.89
N ARG A 12 -8.14 -4.03 -35.09
CA ARG A 12 -9.13 -3.18 -34.45
C ARG A 12 -10.54 -3.54 -34.97
N ALA A 13 -11.46 -3.78 -34.05
CA ALA A 13 -12.87 -3.83 -34.34
C ALA A 13 -13.41 -2.40 -34.54
N THR A 14 -14.02 -2.14 -35.68
CA THR A 14 -14.82 -0.95 -35.98
C THR A 14 -16.23 -1.18 -35.44
N ALA A 15 -16.67 -0.34 -34.49
CA ALA A 15 -18.08 -0.19 -34.17
C ALA A 15 -18.40 1.30 -34.01
N ASN A 16 -19.32 1.78 -34.83
CA ASN A 16 -19.89 3.11 -34.81
C ASN A 16 -20.56 3.42 -33.47
N GLY A 17 -20.16 4.53 -32.84
CA GLY A 17 -20.83 5.10 -31.67
C GLY A 17 -20.26 6.50 -31.40
N GLN A 18 -20.93 7.52 -31.91
CA GLN A 18 -20.59 8.93 -31.70
C GLN A 18 -20.59 9.26 -30.22
N PHE A 19 -19.46 9.73 -29.68
CA PHE A 19 -19.39 10.60 -28.50
C PHE A 19 -18.36 11.70 -28.77
N SER A 20 -18.84 12.79 -29.34
CA SER A 20 -18.19 14.08 -29.31
C SER A 20 -18.52 14.76 -27.97
N ARG A 21 -17.57 14.82 -27.04
CA ARG A 21 -17.54 15.86 -26.01
C ARG A 21 -16.13 16.45 -25.96
N SER A 22 -16.10 17.74 -26.25
CA SER A 22 -14.93 18.60 -26.25
C SER A 22 -14.25 18.66 -24.87
N TRP A 23 -12.94 18.49 -24.85
CA TRP A 23 -12.06 18.76 -23.72
C TRP A 23 -11.80 20.27 -23.60
N ASN A 24 -12.79 21.06 -23.23
CA ASN A 24 -12.59 22.46 -22.87
C ASN A 24 -13.62 22.85 -21.83
N GLU A 25 -13.31 22.58 -20.57
CA GLU A 25 -13.79 23.31 -19.39
C GLU A 25 -13.11 22.71 -18.14
N VAL A 26 -11.80 23.00 -17.99
CA VAL A 26 -11.18 22.93 -16.67
C VAL A 26 -11.49 24.25 -16.00
N GLY A 27 -12.55 24.27 -15.20
CA GLY A 27 -12.91 25.41 -14.38
C GLY A 27 -11.77 25.76 -13.42
N ALA A 28 -11.47 27.06 -13.31
CA ALA A 28 -10.46 27.60 -12.42
C ALA A 28 -10.70 27.13 -10.98
N ILE A 29 -9.65 26.59 -10.34
CA ILE A 29 -9.66 26.17 -8.94
C ILE A 29 -9.75 27.44 -8.09
N ASP A 30 -10.82 27.59 -7.32
CA ASP A 30 -11.00 28.66 -6.34
C ASP A 30 -10.06 28.38 -5.13
N PRO A 31 -9.03 29.22 -4.88
CA PRO A 31 -8.08 29.02 -3.80
C PRO A 31 -8.66 29.23 -2.39
N ASN A 32 -9.90 29.70 -2.25
CA ASN A 32 -10.58 30.00 -0.99
C ASN A 32 -11.61 28.92 -0.58
N ARG A 33 -11.72 27.82 -1.31
CA ARG A 33 -12.65 26.75 -0.97
C ARG A 33 -12.00 25.83 0.06
N PRO A 34 -12.62 25.58 1.23
CA PRO A 34 -12.09 24.59 2.17
C PRO A 34 -11.99 23.24 1.49
N PRO A 35 -11.01 22.38 1.86
CA PRO A 35 -10.80 21.10 1.22
C PRO A 35 -12.10 20.30 1.23
N THR A 36 -12.67 20.11 0.04
CA THR A 36 -13.86 19.29 -0.13
C THR A 36 -13.44 17.85 0.13
N ILE A 37 -13.90 17.30 1.25
CA ILE A 37 -13.91 15.86 1.47
C ILE A 37 -14.80 15.30 0.38
N ILE A 38 -14.22 14.75 -0.68
CA ILE A 38 -14.98 14.04 -1.70
C ILE A 38 -15.36 12.70 -1.07
N LEU A 39 -16.48 12.69 -0.37
CA LEU A 39 -17.22 11.47 -0.07
C LEU A 39 -17.75 10.96 -1.41
N TYR A 40 -17.21 9.84 -1.90
CA TYR A 40 -17.88 9.11 -2.96
C TYR A 40 -19.29 8.77 -2.48
N PRO A 41 -20.34 8.94 -3.29
CA PRO A 41 -21.68 8.53 -2.90
C PRO A 41 -21.74 7.01 -2.81
N SER A 42 -21.38 6.46 -1.67
CA SER A 42 -21.84 5.15 -1.25
C SER A 42 -23.29 5.34 -0.84
N GLN A 43 -24.18 4.61 -1.49
CA GLN A 43 -25.58 4.52 -1.12
C GLN A 43 -25.66 4.32 0.40
N THR A 44 -26.33 5.24 1.05
CA THR A 44 -26.51 5.33 2.50
C THR A 44 -27.32 4.13 2.98
N VAL A 45 -26.62 3.07 3.33
CA VAL A 45 -27.11 2.13 4.32
C VAL A 45 -26.31 2.42 5.58
N GLN A 46 -26.92 3.16 6.51
CA GLN A 46 -26.40 3.31 7.87
C GLN A 46 -26.45 1.94 8.55
N VAL A 47 -25.49 1.10 8.27
CA VAL A 47 -25.14 -0.02 9.11
C VAL A 47 -23.98 0.47 9.96
N ASN A 48 -24.12 0.40 11.27
CA ASN A 48 -23.10 0.69 12.27
C ASN A 48 -21.97 -0.34 12.12
N ARG A 49 -21.24 -0.29 10.99
CA ARG A 49 -20.12 -1.18 10.70
C ARG A 49 -18.91 -0.61 11.42
N ARG A 50 -18.52 -1.20 12.54
CA ARG A 50 -17.18 -1.02 13.08
C ARG A 50 -16.24 -1.64 12.06
N TYR A 51 -15.41 -0.81 11.40
CA TYR A 51 -14.28 -1.31 10.64
C TYR A 51 -13.32 -2.03 11.60
N GLN A 52 -12.69 -3.10 11.11
CA GLN A 52 -11.69 -3.82 11.90
C GLN A 52 -10.41 -2.99 12.01
N MET A 53 -10.06 -2.22 10.98
CA MET A 53 -8.88 -1.37 10.93
C MET A 53 -9.17 -0.03 10.27
N LYS A 54 -8.57 1.03 10.79
CA LYS A 54 -8.57 2.37 10.19
C LYS A 54 -7.15 2.78 9.80
N ILE A 55 -6.97 3.37 8.62
CA ILE A 55 -5.67 3.87 8.14
C ILE A 55 -5.83 5.29 7.64
N ASP A 56 -5.19 6.23 8.32
CA ASP A 56 -5.03 7.62 7.91
C ASP A 56 -3.66 7.80 7.25
N ILE A 57 -3.61 8.23 5.99
CA ILE A 57 -2.36 8.49 5.25
C ILE A 57 -2.20 10.00 5.11
N VAL A 58 -1.12 10.55 5.67
CA VAL A 58 -0.78 11.97 5.60
C VAL A 58 0.34 12.16 4.60
N THR A 59 0.06 12.87 3.51
CA THR A 59 0.97 13.05 2.36
C THR A 59 0.82 14.44 1.74
N LEU A 60 1.79 14.89 0.97
CA LEU A 60 1.67 16.08 0.11
C LEU A 60 0.92 15.80 -1.21
N PHE A 61 0.78 14.52 -1.59
CA PHE A 61 0.24 14.09 -2.88
C PHE A 61 -0.83 12.99 -2.71
N PRO A 62 -2.03 13.32 -2.21
CA PRO A 62 -3.10 12.36 -1.92
C PRO A 62 -3.47 11.46 -3.11
N GLU A 63 -3.42 11.99 -4.33
CA GLU A 63 -3.82 11.24 -5.53
C GLU A 63 -2.90 10.04 -5.84
N ILE A 64 -1.63 10.09 -5.40
CA ILE A 64 -0.71 8.96 -5.53
C ILE A 64 -1.21 7.73 -4.76
N CYS A 65 -1.82 7.96 -3.59
CA CYS A 65 -2.36 6.87 -2.75
C CYS A 65 -3.79 6.49 -3.15
N ARG A 66 -4.60 7.45 -3.61
CA ARG A 66 -6.04 7.27 -3.83
C ARG A 66 -6.35 6.20 -4.87
N ALA A 67 -5.71 6.27 -6.03
CA ALA A 67 -6.00 5.35 -7.13
C ALA A 67 -5.75 3.87 -6.76
N PRO A 68 -4.56 3.46 -6.28
CA PRO A 68 -4.33 2.06 -5.93
C PRO A 68 -5.18 1.56 -4.75
N LEU A 69 -5.52 2.43 -3.80
CA LEU A 69 -6.34 2.06 -2.65
C LEU A 69 -7.85 2.02 -2.96
N SER A 70 -8.29 2.50 -4.12
CA SER A 70 -9.69 2.43 -4.58
C SER A 70 -10.00 1.26 -5.52
N GLU A 71 -9.03 0.38 -5.79
CA GLU A 71 -9.18 -0.71 -6.76
C GLU A 71 -8.94 -2.09 -6.14
N SER A 72 -9.36 -3.15 -6.88
CA SER A 72 -9.07 -4.55 -6.59
C SER A 72 -9.38 -4.97 -5.15
N MET A 73 -8.39 -5.53 -4.44
CA MET A 73 -8.55 -6.05 -3.06
C MET A 73 -8.79 -4.94 -2.05
N MET A 74 -8.16 -3.78 -2.21
CA MET A 74 -8.33 -2.63 -1.32
C MET A 74 -9.77 -2.12 -1.36
N LYS A 75 -10.36 -2.00 -2.54
CA LYS A 75 -11.77 -1.65 -2.71
C LYS A 75 -12.70 -2.66 -2.04
N ARG A 76 -12.49 -3.96 -2.28
CA ARG A 76 -13.31 -5.03 -1.69
C ARG A 76 -13.23 -5.07 -0.17
N ALA A 77 -12.04 -4.83 0.40
CA ALA A 77 -11.86 -4.77 1.84
C ALA A 77 -12.64 -3.60 2.48
N GLN A 78 -12.67 -2.44 1.82
CA GLN A 78 -13.49 -1.29 2.23
C GLN A 78 -14.99 -1.59 2.10
N GLU A 79 -15.44 -2.14 0.98
CA GLU A 79 -16.84 -2.51 0.74
C GLU A 79 -17.35 -3.53 1.77
N LYS A 80 -16.49 -4.43 2.22
CA LYS A 80 -16.79 -5.40 3.30
C LYS A 80 -16.73 -4.79 4.71
N GLY A 81 -16.27 -3.56 4.87
CA GLY A 81 -16.07 -2.92 6.17
C GLY A 81 -14.92 -3.49 6.98
N ILE A 82 -13.90 -4.06 6.32
CA ILE A 82 -12.70 -4.61 6.96
C ILE A 82 -11.71 -3.49 7.26
N VAL A 83 -11.54 -2.54 6.34
CA VAL A 83 -10.64 -1.41 6.48
C VAL A 83 -11.30 -0.13 6.00
N GLU A 84 -10.91 0.99 6.62
CA GLU A 84 -11.30 2.34 6.20
C GLU A 84 -10.04 3.15 5.91
N PHE A 85 -9.95 3.76 4.70
CA PHE A 85 -8.84 4.63 4.32
C PHE A 85 -9.24 6.09 4.32
N HIS A 86 -8.44 6.93 4.96
CA HIS A 86 -8.52 8.38 4.88
C HIS A 86 -7.18 8.93 4.38
N ILE A 87 -7.21 9.63 3.26
CA ILE A 87 -6.00 10.17 2.64
C ILE A 87 -6.04 11.68 2.75
N HIS A 88 -5.08 12.24 3.48
CA HIS A 88 -5.04 13.64 3.86
C HIS A 88 -3.90 14.38 3.17
N ASN A 89 -4.15 15.61 2.78
CA ASN A 89 -3.10 16.53 2.35
C ASN A 89 -2.52 17.25 3.57
N LEU A 90 -1.24 17.08 3.85
CA LEU A 90 -0.55 17.73 4.96
C LEU A 90 -0.68 19.26 4.94
N ARG A 91 -0.79 19.88 3.76
CA ARG A 91 -0.98 21.33 3.61
C ARG A 91 -2.26 21.85 4.28
N GLY A 92 -3.22 21.00 4.59
CA GLY A 92 -4.45 21.35 5.32
C GLY A 92 -4.22 21.73 6.78
N TRP A 93 -3.04 21.42 7.36
CA TRP A 93 -2.68 21.76 8.74
C TRP A 93 -1.63 22.86 8.84
N THR A 94 -1.40 23.61 7.76
CA THR A 94 -0.60 24.83 7.79
C THR A 94 -1.49 26.03 8.13
N THR A 95 -0.92 27.00 8.83
CA THR A 95 -1.62 28.24 9.22
C THR A 95 -1.27 29.45 8.36
N ASP A 96 -0.22 29.32 7.55
CA ASP A 96 0.25 30.39 6.68
C ASP A 96 -0.50 30.42 5.34
N LYS A 97 -0.53 31.61 4.70
CA LYS A 97 -1.22 31.85 3.43
C LYS A 97 -0.72 30.99 2.26
N HIS A 98 0.54 30.57 2.30
CA HIS A 98 1.20 29.84 1.21
C HIS A 98 1.24 28.32 1.43
N HIS A 99 0.68 27.86 2.55
CA HIS A 99 0.66 26.43 2.93
C HIS A 99 2.04 25.79 2.90
N VAL A 100 3.03 26.48 3.49
CA VAL A 100 4.43 26.06 3.54
C VAL A 100 4.61 24.89 4.49
N VAL A 101 5.16 23.78 3.99
CA VAL A 101 5.35 22.52 4.73
C VAL A 101 6.81 22.11 4.86
N ASP A 102 7.73 22.88 4.28
CA ASP A 102 9.16 22.60 4.22
C ASP A 102 9.98 23.87 4.43
N ASP A 103 11.25 23.73 4.82
CA ASP A 103 12.20 24.83 4.97
C ASP A 103 13.64 24.31 4.76
N ALA A 104 14.59 25.23 4.64
CA ALA A 104 16.00 24.92 4.50
C ALA A 104 16.54 24.21 5.77
N PRO A 105 17.40 23.19 5.64
CA PRO A 105 17.95 22.48 6.78
C PRO A 105 18.92 23.37 7.60
N PHE A 106 18.88 23.28 8.92
CA PHE A 106 19.89 23.84 9.77
C PHE A 106 21.26 23.20 9.48
N GLY A 107 22.32 23.97 9.53
CA GLY A 107 23.67 23.51 9.19
C GLY A 107 23.97 23.59 7.70
N GLY A 108 23.02 24.00 6.87
CA GLY A 108 23.17 24.09 5.42
C GLY A 108 23.01 22.72 4.76
N GLY A 109 23.15 22.69 3.45
CA GLY A 109 22.97 21.48 2.60
C GLY A 109 22.09 21.78 1.41
N GLN A 110 21.94 20.79 0.53
CA GLN A 110 21.01 20.86 -0.60
C GLN A 110 19.63 20.34 -0.18
N GLY A 111 18.59 20.81 -0.87
CA GLY A 111 17.23 20.37 -0.64
C GLY A 111 16.52 21.07 0.52
N MET A 112 15.35 20.55 0.85
CA MET A 112 14.45 21.09 1.88
C MET A 112 14.12 19.98 2.88
N VAL A 113 13.67 20.33 4.07
CA VAL A 113 13.23 19.40 5.12
C VAL A 113 11.77 19.71 5.47
N MET A 114 10.94 18.70 5.61
CA MET A 114 9.55 18.88 6.04
C MET A 114 9.51 19.40 7.47
N LYS A 115 8.74 20.47 7.65
CA LYS A 115 8.59 21.16 8.94
C LYS A 115 7.86 20.29 9.96
N PRO A 116 8.21 20.37 11.25
CA PRO A 116 7.54 19.60 12.31
C PRO A 116 6.11 20.11 12.58
N GLU A 117 5.84 21.41 12.53
CA GLU A 117 4.57 22.00 12.98
C GLU A 117 3.35 21.42 12.23
N PRO A 118 3.31 21.35 10.88
CA PRO A 118 2.18 20.77 10.17
C PRO A 118 1.97 19.29 10.50
N ILE A 119 3.06 18.52 10.70
CA ILE A 119 2.99 17.09 10.99
C ILE A 119 2.44 16.87 12.41
N PHE A 120 2.93 17.62 13.42
CA PHE A 120 2.39 17.57 14.78
C PHE A 120 0.92 17.96 14.80
N ALA A 121 0.54 19.04 14.12
CA ALA A 121 -0.85 19.48 14.02
C ALA A 121 -1.76 18.43 13.38
N ALA A 122 -1.29 17.75 12.30
CA ALA A 122 -2.02 16.70 11.65
C ALA A 122 -2.27 15.49 12.58
N VAL A 123 -1.21 15.03 13.25
CA VAL A 123 -1.29 13.88 14.16
C VAL A 123 -2.21 14.18 15.34
N GLU A 124 -2.08 15.35 15.97
CA GLU A 124 -2.92 15.72 17.10
C GLU A 124 -4.40 15.88 16.71
N ASP A 125 -4.69 16.50 15.58
CA ASP A 125 -6.07 16.59 15.05
C ASP A 125 -6.66 15.20 14.79
N LEU A 126 -5.90 14.30 14.14
CA LEU A 126 -6.35 12.94 13.87
C LEU A 126 -6.55 12.11 15.16
N LYS A 127 -5.74 12.34 16.19
CA LYS A 127 -5.94 11.75 17.52
C LYS A 127 -7.20 12.28 18.20
N GLN A 128 -7.47 13.59 18.11
CA GLN A 128 -8.61 14.23 18.77
C GLN A 128 -9.96 13.85 18.15
N ARG A 129 -10.00 13.49 16.88
CA ARG A 129 -11.22 13.01 16.21
C ARG A 129 -11.73 11.66 16.73
N ARG A 130 -11.07 11.07 17.73
CA ARG A 130 -11.38 9.76 18.31
C ARG A 130 -11.87 9.83 19.73
N ALA A 131 -12.65 8.79 20.10
CA ALA A 131 -12.97 8.56 21.51
C ALA A 131 -11.69 8.23 22.30
N ASP A 132 -11.63 8.63 23.57
CA ASP A 132 -10.42 8.47 24.42
C ASP A 132 -9.97 7.00 24.53
N SER A 133 -10.91 6.05 24.53
CA SER A 133 -10.63 4.61 24.55
C SER A 133 -9.92 4.08 23.28
N GLU A 134 -10.03 4.78 22.17
CA GLU A 134 -9.45 4.38 20.88
C GLU A 134 -8.08 5.04 20.62
N ARG A 135 -7.70 6.06 21.41
CA ARG A 135 -6.43 6.78 21.25
C ARG A 135 -5.22 5.93 21.64
N GLN A 136 -5.39 4.98 22.56
CA GLN A 136 -4.31 4.11 23.04
C GLN A 136 -3.91 3.01 22.03
N ALA A 137 -4.79 2.66 21.10
CA ALA A 137 -4.56 1.60 20.11
C ALA A 137 -4.13 2.16 18.72
N LEU A 138 -3.58 3.39 18.71
CA LEU A 138 -3.13 4.07 17.51
C LEU A 138 -1.61 3.97 17.39
N LYS A 139 -1.10 3.63 16.21
CA LYS A 139 0.33 3.66 15.88
C LYS A 139 0.63 4.66 14.79
N ILE A 140 1.73 5.37 14.95
CA ILE A 140 2.23 6.35 14.00
C ILE A 140 3.43 5.76 13.26
N VAL A 141 3.30 5.61 11.96
CA VAL A 141 4.29 5.03 11.07
C VAL A 141 4.84 6.10 10.15
N LEU A 142 6.16 6.26 10.09
CA LEU A 142 6.83 7.09 9.10
C LEU A 142 7.44 6.23 8.00
N MET A 143 7.12 6.53 6.75
CA MET A 143 7.80 5.94 5.60
C MET A 143 9.13 6.66 5.33
N SER A 144 10.24 5.96 5.53
CA SER A 144 11.59 6.52 5.44
C SER A 144 12.59 5.45 4.97
N PRO A 145 13.58 5.77 4.14
CA PRO A 145 14.64 4.83 3.77
C PRO A 145 15.53 4.41 4.95
N ALA A 146 15.57 5.20 6.04
CA ALA A 146 16.36 4.91 7.23
C ALA A 146 15.67 3.95 8.22
N GLY A 147 14.39 3.63 8.00
CA GLY A 147 13.59 2.83 8.91
C GLY A 147 13.90 1.33 8.89
N ARG A 148 13.30 0.58 9.84
CA ARG A 148 13.29 -0.89 9.84
C ARG A 148 12.71 -1.38 8.51
N ARG A 149 13.38 -2.35 7.87
CA ARG A 149 12.91 -2.91 6.61
C ARG A 149 11.61 -3.68 6.81
N LEU A 150 10.61 -3.37 5.99
CA LEU A 150 9.34 -4.09 5.93
C LEU A 150 9.56 -5.53 5.48
N ASP A 151 9.06 -6.45 6.28
CA ASP A 151 8.96 -7.86 5.99
C ASP A 151 7.57 -8.39 6.38
N GLN A 152 7.32 -9.68 6.14
CA GLN A 152 6.02 -10.29 6.43
C GLN A 152 5.70 -10.30 7.94
N GLU A 153 6.71 -10.41 8.80
CA GLU A 153 6.55 -10.39 10.25
C GLU A 153 6.09 -9.02 10.74
N LEU A 154 6.74 -7.95 10.28
CA LEU A 154 6.33 -6.58 10.61
C LEU A 154 4.93 -6.25 10.04
N ALA A 155 4.61 -6.71 8.83
CA ALA A 155 3.27 -6.54 8.28
C ALA A 155 2.20 -7.27 9.12
N ALA A 156 2.50 -8.48 9.62
CA ALA A 156 1.62 -9.22 10.52
C ALA A 156 1.49 -8.55 11.90
N GLU A 157 2.57 -8.00 12.45
CA GLU A 157 2.54 -7.18 13.67
C GLU A 157 1.57 -5.99 13.50
N LEU A 158 1.75 -5.20 12.46
CA LEU A 158 0.93 -4.02 12.20
C LEU A 158 -0.52 -4.35 11.83
N SER A 159 -0.80 -5.53 11.30
CA SER A 159 -2.16 -5.98 11.00
C SER A 159 -3.02 -6.23 12.25
N GLN A 160 -2.40 -6.31 13.43
CA GLN A 160 -3.11 -6.45 14.71
C GLN A 160 -3.56 -5.11 15.29
N GLU A 161 -3.06 -4.00 14.74
CA GLU A 161 -3.43 -2.67 15.20
C GLU A 161 -4.81 -2.27 14.68
N SER A 162 -5.56 -1.54 15.49
CA SER A 162 -6.89 -1.06 15.08
C SER A 162 -6.83 0.23 14.27
N HIS A 163 -5.72 0.98 14.37
CA HIS A 163 -5.54 2.23 13.66
C HIS A 163 -4.06 2.57 13.40
N LEU A 164 -3.78 2.95 12.17
CA LEU A 164 -2.48 3.49 11.77
C LEU A 164 -2.62 4.92 11.24
N ILE A 165 -1.71 5.80 11.64
CA ILE A 165 -1.42 7.06 10.95
C ILE A 165 -0.10 6.86 10.19
N VAL A 166 -0.16 6.86 8.86
CA VAL A 166 1.01 6.67 8.00
C VAL A 166 1.47 8.03 7.46
N LEU A 167 2.64 8.47 7.91
CA LEU A 167 3.28 9.71 7.48
C LEU A 167 4.17 9.44 6.27
N CYS A 168 3.96 10.18 5.19
CA CYS A 168 4.74 10.07 3.96
C CYS A 168 5.78 11.19 3.89
N GLY A 169 7.06 10.85 4.05
CA GLY A 169 8.17 11.77 3.86
C GLY A 169 8.29 12.28 2.41
N HIS A 170 8.87 13.46 2.26
CA HIS A 170 9.23 14.07 0.99
C HIS A 170 10.50 14.91 1.14
N TYR A 171 11.05 15.41 0.04
CA TYR A 171 12.31 16.18 0.03
C TYR A 171 13.47 15.38 0.63
N GLU A 172 14.31 16.00 1.51
CA GLU A 172 15.38 15.33 2.24
C GLU A 172 14.89 14.55 3.48
N GLY A 173 13.58 14.55 3.73
CA GLY A 173 12.93 13.88 4.85
C GLY A 173 12.13 14.82 5.73
N VAL A 174 11.83 14.37 6.94
CA VAL A 174 11.10 15.12 7.97
C VAL A 174 12.07 15.64 9.04
N ASP A 175 11.69 16.73 9.69
CA ASP A 175 12.44 17.22 10.86
C ASP A 175 12.57 16.08 11.90
N HIS A 176 13.77 15.88 12.41
CA HIS A 176 14.09 14.75 13.29
C HIS A 176 13.26 14.71 14.59
N ARG A 177 12.79 15.86 15.06
CA ARG A 177 11.89 15.96 16.22
C ARG A 177 10.55 15.23 15.99
N VAL A 178 10.10 15.09 14.74
CA VAL A 178 8.94 14.26 14.40
C VAL A 178 9.22 12.80 14.71
N ILE A 179 10.41 12.31 14.35
CA ILE A 179 10.80 10.91 14.59
C ILE A 179 10.92 10.67 16.10
N GLU A 180 11.61 11.54 16.82
CA GLU A 180 11.87 11.37 18.27
C GLU A 180 10.62 11.45 19.16
N HIS A 181 9.61 12.24 18.74
CA HIS A 181 8.49 12.56 19.64
C HIS A 181 7.11 12.09 19.17
N LEU A 182 6.97 11.66 17.90
CA LEU A 182 5.68 11.22 17.37
C LEU A 182 5.67 9.80 16.84
N VAL A 183 6.78 9.34 16.23
CA VAL A 183 6.80 8.12 15.43
C VAL A 183 6.97 6.88 16.31
N ASP A 184 6.05 5.91 16.20
CA ASP A 184 6.20 4.60 16.84
C ASP A 184 7.08 3.66 15.97
N HIS A 185 6.93 3.73 14.63
CA HIS A 185 7.67 2.89 13.69
C HIS A 185 8.17 3.72 12.52
N GLU A 186 9.48 3.74 12.31
CA GLU A 186 10.10 4.21 11.08
C GLU A 186 10.34 3.01 10.17
N ILE A 187 9.75 3.02 8.94
CA ILE A 187 9.70 1.83 8.08
C ILE A 187 10.25 2.15 6.69
N SER A 188 11.15 1.29 6.21
CA SER A 188 11.69 1.25 4.85
C SER A 188 11.09 0.07 4.08
N ILE A 189 10.76 0.26 2.80
CA ILE A 189 10.33 -0.84 1.92
C ILE A 189 11.49 -1.51 1.15
N GLY A 190 12.72 -1.10 1.41
CA GLY A 190 13.93 -1.68 0.80
C GLY A 190 15.07 -0.69 0.71
N ASP A 191 16.25 -1.19 0.34
CA ASP A 191 17.50 -0.43 0.27
C ASP A 191 17.58 0.38 -1.05
N TYR A 192 16.65 1.27 -1.25
CA TYR A 192 16.57 2.22 -2.37
C TYR A 192 15.76 3.45 -1.97
N VAL A 193 16.02 4.57 -2.63
CA VAL A 193 15.35 5.84 -2.34
C VAL A 193 14.27 6.12 -3.39
N LEU A 194 13.08 6.49 -2.92
CA LEU A 194 11.97 6.95 -3.75
C LEU A 194 11.87 8.48 -3.71
N THR A 195 11.14 9.06 -4.65
CA THR A 195 10.92 10.51 -4.71
C THR A 195 10.06 11.03 -3.55
N ASN A 196 9.23 10.16 -2.94
CA ASN A 196 8.40 10.46 -1.76
C ASN A 196 7.91 9.17 -1.11
N GLY A 197 7.37 9.28 0.12
CA GLY A 197 6.87 8.16 0.89
C GLY A 197 5.48 7.64 0.49
N ALA A 198 4.75 8.29 -0.44
CA ALA A 198 3.36 7.93 -0.74
C ALA A 198 3.23 6.53 -1.37
N ILE A 199 4.11 6.18 -2.31
CA ILE A 199 4.14 4.82 -2.90
C ILE A 199 4.56 3.78 -1.86
N ALA A 200 5.53 4.11 -1.00
CA ALA A 200 5.93 3.23 0.10
C ALA A 200 4.78 2.98 1.07
N ALA A 201 3.97 4.00 1.37
CA ALA A 201 2.76 3.87 2.18
C ALA A 201 1.74 2.93 1.53
N VAL A 202 1.53 3.02 0.22
CA VAL A 202 0.63 2.10 -0.52
C VAL A 202 1.12 0.65 -0.41
N VAL A 203 2.42 0.40 -0.56
CA VAL A 203 3.01 -0.95 -0.42
C VAL A 203 2.81 -1.48 1.00
N LEU A 204 3.07 -0.66 2.02
CA LEU A 204 2.83 -1.02 3.42
C LEU A 204 1.37 -1.40 3.66
N VAL A 205 0.44 -0.53 3.22
CA VAL A 205 -1.00 -0.72 3.40
C VAL A 205 -1.49 -1.99 2.71
N ASP A 206 -1.05 -2.26 1.48
CA ASP A 206 -1.40 -3.49 0.77
C ASP A 206 -0.91 -4.74 1.52
N ALA A 207 0.34 -4.74 1.98
CA ALA A 207 0.92 -5.83 2.74
C ALA A 207 0.15 -6.12 4.05
N ILE A 208 -0.33 -5.08 4.76
CA ILE A 208 -1.10 -5.20 6.00
C ILE A 208 -2.52 -5.68 5.71
N VAL A 209 -3.24 -5.02 4.81
CA VAL A 209 -4.67 -5.24 4.58
C VAL A 209 -4.96 -6.66 4.10
N ARG A 210 -4.09 -7.25 3.28
CA ARG A 210 -4.26 -8.65 2.85
C ARG A 210 -4.17 -9.67 3.99
N LEU A 211 -3.62 -9.29 5.15
CA LEU A 211 -3.54 -10.14 6.35
C LEU A 211 -4.76 -10.00 7.26
N LEU A 212 -5.62 -9.00 7.02
CA LEU A 212 -6.83 -8.82 7.82
C LEU A 212 -7.84 -9.95 7.55
N PRO A 213 -8.50 -10.48 8.60
CA PRO A 213 -9.51 -11.52 8.43
C PRO A 213 -10.61 -11.14 7.45
N GLY A 214 -10.88 -12.00 6.48
CA GLY A 214 -11.91 -11.78 5.44
C GLY A 214 -11.49 -10.88 4.27
N ALA A 215 -10.29 -10.29 4.28
CA ALA A 215 -9.77 -9.49 3.16
C ALA A 215 -9.54 -10.36 1.92
N LEU A 216 -8.88 -11.50 2.08
CA LEU A 216 -8.70 -12.50 1.03
C LEU A 216 -9.95 -13.40 0.92
N GLY A 217 -10.20 -13.93 -0.29
CA GLY A 217 -11.34 -14.82 -0.55
C GLY A 217 -11.25 -16.19 0.15
N HIS A 218 -10.04 -16.64 0.48
CA HIS A 218 -9.76 -17.86 1.22
C HIS A 218 -8.79 -17.54 2.35
N GLU A 219 -9.17 -17.80 3.59
CA GLU A 219 -8.35 -17.52 4.77
C GLU A 219 -6.99 -18.26 4.76
N GLN A 220 -6.95 -19.45 4.16
CA GLN A 220 -5.71 -20.24 4.02
C GLN A 220 -4.72 -19.65 3.00
N SER A 221 -5.15 -18.75 2.12
CA SER A 221 -4.25 -18.18 1.11
C SER A 221 -3.11 -17.37 1.73
N ALA A 222 -3.36 -16.66 2.83
CA ALA A 222 -2.32 -15.89 3.52
C ALA A 222 -1.31 -16.78 4.26
N SER A 223 -1.73 -17.96 4.76
CA SER A 223 -0.85 -18.90 5.45
C SER A 223 0.07 -19.68 4.51
N ASP A 224 -0.36 -19.88 3.26
CA ASP A 224 0.37 -20.64 2.23
C ASP A 224 1.26 -19.74 1.36
N ASP A 225 1.20 -18.43 1.51
CA ASP A 225 2.04 -17.47 0.77
C ASP A 225 3.53 -17.57 1.15
N SER A 226 4.38 -17.07 0.25
CA SER A 226 5.81 -16.90 0.51
C SER A 226 6.03 -16.13 1.81
N PHE A 227 7.00 -16.56 2.60
CA PHE A 227 7.43 -16.02 3.90
C PHE A 227 6.57 -16.40 5.12
N SER A 228 5.29 -16.75 4.97
CA SER A 228 4.42 -17.13 6.09
C SER A 228 4.95 -18.38 6.85
N GLY A 229 5.56 -19.32 6.14
CA GLY A 229 6.22 -20.50 6.72
C GLY A 229 7.76 -20.46 6.67
N GLY A 230 8.37 -19.28 6.49
CA GLY A 230 9.81 -19.12 6.36
C GLY A 230 10.40 -19.60 5.02
N LEU A 231 9.56 -20.01 4.07
CA LEU A 231 9.97 -20.46 2.75
C LEU A 231 9.30 -19.65 1.65
N LEU A 232 9.86 -19.70 0.44
CA LEU A 232 9.18 -19.24 -0.75
C LEU A 232 8.14 -20.28 -1.18
N GLU A 233 7.04 -19.83 -1.75
CA GLU A 233 6.00 -20.66 -2.32
C GLU A 233 6.51 -21.54 -3.48
N ALA A 234 5.91 -22.74 -3.63
CA ALA A 234 6.19 -23.63 -4.76
C ALA A 234 5.74 -23.01 -6.10
N PRO A 235 6.30 -23.45 -7.24
CA PRO A 235 5.84 -23.01 -8.56
C PRO A 235 4.37 -23.33 -8.79
N GLN A 236 3.62 -22.37 -9.27
CA GLN A 236 2.22 -22.52 -9.63
C GLN A 236 2.06 -22.80 -11.13
N TYR A 237 1.11 -23.65 -11.47
CA TYR A 237 0.76 -24.00 -12.85
C TYR A 237 -0.75 -23.88 -13.04
N THR A 238 -1.16 -23.47 -14.24
CA THR A 238 -2.57 -23.39 -14.64
C THR A 238 -2.79 -24.02 -16.01
N ARG A 239 -4.01 -24.05 -16.47
CA ARG A 239 -4.38 -24.56 -17.82
C ARG A 239 -3.81 -23.66 -18.93
N PRO A 240 -3.44 -24.23 -20.07
CA PRO A 240 -3.51 -25.66 -20.46
C PRO A 240 -2.40 -26.50 -19.84
N ALA A 241 -2.59 -27.83 -19.74
CA ALA A 241 -1.59 -28.77 -19.18
C ALA A 241 -0.29 -28.86 -20.01
N GLU A 242 -0.33 -28.49 -21.28
CA GLU A 242 0.82 -28.35 -22.16
C GLU A 242 0.73 -27.03 -22.93
N PHE A 243 1.83 -26.26 -22.95
CA PHE A 243 1.95 -25.00 -23.67
C PHE A 243 3.30 -24.91 -24.35
N LEU A 244 3.34 -24.82 -25.67
CA LEU A 244 4.56 -24.77 -26.50
C LEU A 244 5.53 -25.94 -26.24
N GLY A 245 5.00 -27.13 -25.96
CA GLY A 245 5.81 -28.32 -25.62
C GLY A 245 6.24 -28.41 -24.15
N TRP A 246 5.95 -27.41 -23.33
CA TRP A 246 6.22 -27.43 -21.89
C TRP A 246 5.03 -27.99 -21.13
N LYS A 247 5.26 -29.00 -20.34
CA LYS A 247 4.22 -29.73 -19.62
C LYS A 247 4.16 -29.35 -18.15
N VAL A 248 2.96 -29.34 -17.60
CA VAL A 248 2.74 -29.33 -16.15
C VAL A 248 3.29 -30.64 -15.58
N PRO A 249 3.99 -30.61 -14.41
CA PRO A 249 4.44 -31.83 -13.75
C PRO A 249 3.29 -32.82 -13.52
N GLU A 250 3.49 -34.08 -13.89
CA GLU A 250 2.45 -35.14 -13.82
C GLU A 250 1.86 -35.30 -12.41
N VAL A 251 2.70 -35.13 -11.37
CA VAL A 251 2.26 -35.21 -9.98
C VAL A 251 1.13 -34.21 -9.67
N LEU A 252 1.11 -33.04 -10.31
CA LEU A 252 0.06 -32.02 -10.12
C LEU A 252 -1.25 -32.37 -10.82
N LEU A 253 -1.20 -33.33 -11.77
CA LEU A 253 -2.36 -33.82 -12.51
C LEU A 253 -2.90 -35.14 -11.93
N SER A 254 -2.19 -35.77 -10.99
CA SER A 254 -2.50 -37.09 -10.44
C SER A 254 -3.74 -37.15 -9.55
N GLY A 255 -4.15 -36.02 -8.95
CA GLY A 255 -5.18 -35.99 -7.91
C GLY A 255 -4.72 -36.54 -6.56
N ASN A 256 -3.49 -37.04 -6.43
CA ASN A 256 -2.94 -37.54 -5.16
C ASN A 256 -2.45 -36.36 -4.28
N HIS A 257 -3.30 -35.90 -3.37
CA HIS A 257 -3.03 -34.74 -2.52
C HIS A 257 -1.76 -34.89 -1.68
N ALA A 258 -1.44 -36.10 -1.22
CA ALA A 258 -0.25 -36.33 -0.40
C ALA A 258 1.05 -36.19 -1.22
N GLU A 259 1.08 -36.71 -2.44
CA GLU A 259 2.21 -36.54 -3.35
C GLU A 259 2.34 -35.10 -3.85
N ILE A 260 1.24 -34.43 -4.13
CA ILE A 260 1.21 -33.01 -4.52
C ILE A 260 1.78 -32.15 -3.37
N ALA A 261 1.38 -32.39 -2.12
CA ALA A 261 1.88 -31.66 -0.97
C ALA A 261 3.39 -31.88 -0.76
N ARG A 262 3.87 -33.13 -0.88
CA ARG A 262 5.29 -33.46 -0.82
C ARG A 262 6.07 -32.75 -1.92
N TRP A 263 5.62 -32.82 -3.16
CA TRP A 263 6.26 -32.15 -4.29
C TRP A 263 6.32 -30.63 -4.10
N ARG A 264 5.21 -30.00 -3.67
CA ARG A 264 5.17 -28.56 -3.38
C ARG A 264 6.23 -28.18 -2.34
N ARG A 265 6.33 -28.92 -1.24
CA ARG A 265 7.32 -28.66 -0.19
C ARG A 265 8.77 -28.81 -0.72
N GLU A 266 9.06 -29.82 -1.52
CA GLU A 266 10.37 -30.01 -2.15
C GLU A 266 10.72 -28.86 -3.10
N GLN A 267 9.78 -28.41 -3.93
CA GLN A 267 9.99 -27.29 -4.85
C GLN A 267 10.15 -25.97 -4.10
N SER A 268 9.36 -25.74 -3.07
CA SER A 268 9.48 -24.59 -2.18
C SER A 268 10.89 -24.49 -1.57
N LEU A 269 11.37 -25.58 -0.99
CA LEU A 269 12.73 -25.67 -0.42
C LEU A 269 13.82 -25.42 -1.47
N LYS A 270 13.69 -26.04 -2.63
CA LYS A 270 14.62 -25.87 -3.77
C LYS A 270 14.67 -24.43 -4.25
N ARG A 271 13.49 -23.79 -4.37
CA ARG A 271 13.35 -22.41 -4.80
C ARG A 271 13.92 -21.44 -3.75
N THR A 272 13.64 -21.69 -2.48
CA THR A 272 14.18 -20.89 -1.37
C THR A 272 15.70 -20.99 -1.31
N LYS A 273 16.25 -22.19 -1.38
CA LYS A 273 17.70 -22.38 -1.41
C LYS A 273 18.40 -21.67 -2.56
N LYS A 274 17.74 -21.59 -3.73
CA LYS A 274 18.28 -20.92 -4.91
C LYS A 274 18.17 -19.41 -4.84
N ASN A 275 17.01 -18.86 -4.43
CA ASN A 275 16.68 -17.46 -4.60
C ASN A 275 16.78 -16.63 -3.30
N ARG A 276 16.56 -17.29 -2.16
CA ARG A 276 16.54 -16.66 -0.83
C ARG A 276 17.17 -17.60 0.22
N PRO A 277 18.48 -17.93 0.06
CA PRO A 277 19.18 -18.80 1.00
C PRO A 277 19.26 -18.22 2.42
N ASP A 278 19.08 -16.91 2.57
CA ASP A 278 19.01 -16.20 3.84
C ASP A 278 17.82 -16.66 4.72
N LEU A 279 16.72 -17.13 4.13
CA LEU A 279 15.54 -17.65 4.85
C LEU A 279 15.75 -19.05 5.45
N LEU A 280 16.86 -19.72 5.15
CA LEU A 280 17.18 -21.07 5.64
C LEU A 280 18.19 -21.05 6.79
N ARG A 281 18.49 -19.89 7.34
CA ARG A 281 19.44 -19.69 8.45
C ARG A 281 18.79 -19.83 9.80
#